data_dbddf129ab86b0066a12d293cc7d0507
#
_entry.id   dbddf129ab86b0066a12d293cc7d0507
#
_cell.length_a   1.000
_cell.length_b   1.000
_cell.length_c   1.000
_cell.angle_alpha   90.00
_cell.angle_beta   90.00
_cell.angle_gamma   90.00
#
_symmetry.space_group_name_H-M   'P 1'
#
loop_
_entity.id
_entity.type
_entity.pdbx_description
1 polymer ?
#
loop_
_entity_poly.entity_id
_entity_poly.type
_entity_poly.pdbx_seq_one_letter_code
_entity_poly.pdbx_strand_id
1 'polypeptide(L)'
;MKNARRFLAWMLVFSMLMTGMPSVALRASAEPAGEAVVVNALDYGADPTGAADSTVAIQKALEAAKALEDQGKTVTLEFPRGEYHIYKDKAHTREYHTSNTNSIENPIKTIGLLVEGHKNLTIDGQGSLFMMHGNMMALAVVHSENIVLKDFAWDFAVPTVTELTVTESGSNYTEFYIPECFPYKITGGTLVWSSDLSPYTGEAYWTATGNHNTYAVIGYHPDDEMARNFGTDVSPFTNATSITDLGNNVIRINYSWKNGTQSEHHKPGTVFALCGNAHRETAGAFTWESKNVLAEGVNVHFMHGFGWLIQMSEDVTYRNCNLMPRPNSGHITVSFADGLHASGAKGEIVIENCNFSNTHDDPINFHGTFTRVERRIDDHTLQLNYIHNQQGGFPQYHVGDKIAFYTRDTLESSDNETLYTVAEVLSNPGENGNNLRTMKVRFEEVLPNFLTQTVSNGS
;
A
#
# COMPACT_ATOMS: atom_id res chain seq x y z
N MET A 1 9.49 30.67 55.30
CA MET A 1 8.48 29.63 55.57
C MET A 1 7.07 30.24 55.51
N LYS A 2 6.55 30.54 54.33
CA LYS A 2 5.16 31.02 54.14
C LYS A 2 4.76 30.95 52.67
N ASN A 3 5.00 29.82 51.96
CA ASN A 3 4.48 29.64 50.57
C ASN A 3 4.21 28.17 50.19
N ALA A 4 3.94 27.31 51.17
CA ALA A 4 3.69 25.88 50.94
C ALA A 4 2.25 25.42 51.26
N ARG A 5 1.28 26.34 51.31
CA ARG A 5 -0.10 25.97 51.66
C ARG A 5 -1.19 26.43 50.63
N ARG A 6 -0.79 26.76 49.40
CA ARG A 6 -1.80 27.14 48.37
C ARG A 6 -1.81 26.23 47.13
N PHE A 7 -1.08 25.08 47.15
CA PHE A 7 -1.03 24.16 45.99
C PHE A 7 -1.81 22.86 46.22
N LEU A 8 -2.51 22.69 47.37
CA LEU A 8 -3.24 21.46 47.65
C LEU A 8 -4.78 21.56 47.57
N ALA A 9 -5.30 22.66 47.08
CA ALA A 9 -6.76 22.89 47.02
C ALA A 9 -7.36 22.81 45.60
N TRP A 10 -6.56 22.52 44.56
CA TRP A 10 -7.04 22.44 43.18
C TRP A 10 -6.98 21.04 42.54
N MET A 11 -6.62 20.03 43.32
CA MET A 11 -6.57 18.63 42.84
C MET A 11 -7.74 17.75 43.28
N LEU A 12 -8.77 18.30 43.87
CA LEU A 12 -9.92 17.54 44.40
C LEU A 12 -11.28 17.89 43.80
N VAL A 13 -11.34 18.69 42.71
CA VAL A 13 -12.59 19.03 42.02
C VAL A 13 -12.68 18.49 40.58
N PHE A 14 -11.68 17.74 40.09
CA PHE A 14 -11.69 17.18 38.72
C PHE A 14 -11.93 15.65 38.66
N SER A 15 -12.31 15.01 39.76
CA SER A 15 -12.54 13.55 39.77
C SER A 15 -14.01 13.12 39.91
N MET A 16 -14.98 14.00 39.70
CA MET A 16 -16.40 13.64 39.82
C MET A 16 -17.31 14.16 38.70
N LEU A 17 -16.87 14.06 37.44
CA LEU A 17 -17.75 14.33 36.27
C LEU A 17 -17.36 13.48 35.03
N MET A 18 -17.05 12.22 35.26
CA MET A 18 -16.91 11.21 34.18
C MET A 18 -17.72 9.95 34.52
N THR A 19 -18.98 10.10 34.88
CA THR A 19 -19.93 8.99 34.89
C THR A 19 -21.15 9.40 34.10
N GLY A 20 -21.24 8.90 32.86
CA GLY A 20 -22.50 9.01 32.11
C GLY A 20 -22.40 9.44 30.66
N MET A 21 -21.39 9.00 29.90
CA MET A 21 -21.62 8.87 28.47
C MET A 21 -22.09 7.44 28.20
N PRO A 22 -23.30 7.26 27.64
CA PRO A 22 -23.69 5.94 27.19
C PRO A 22 -22.69 5.54 26.10
N SER A 23 -21.97 4.42 26.32
CA SER A 23 -21.31 3.71 25.23
C SER A 23 -22.42 3.36 24.23
N VAL A 24 -22.45 4.05 23.11
CA VAL A 24 -23.20 3.60 21.94
C VAL A 24 -22.49 2.33 21.49
N ALA A 25 -22.91 1.21 22.03
CA ALA A 25 -22.60 -0.07 21.45
C ALA A 25 -23.29 -0.06 20.08
N LEU A 26 -22.53 0.15 19.00
CA LEU A 26 -22.98 -0.18 17.66
C LEU A 26 -23.40 -1.66 17.70
N ARG A 27 -24.70 -1.90 17.76
CA ARG A 27 -25.27 -3.18 17.41
C ARG A 27 -25.11 -3.30 15.89
N ALA A 28 -24.02 -3.93 15.45
CA ALA A 28 -24.06 -4.60 14.17
C ALA A 28 -25.29 -5.52 14.22
N SER A 29 -26.26 -5.26 13.37
CA SER A 29 -27.37 -6.20 13.15
C SER A 29 -26.75 -7.43 12.48
N ALA A 30 -26.36 -8.41 13.31
CA ALA A 30 -25.90 -9.68 12.80
C ALA A 30 -27.10 -10.30 12.07
N GLU A 31 -27.03 -10.41 10.75
CA GLU A 31 -27.77 -11.43 10.04
C GLU A 31 -27.48 -12.80 10.71
N PRO A 32 -28.42 -13.78 10.70
CA PRO A 32 -28.18 -15.05 11.33
C PRO A 32 -26.89 -15.65 10.74
N ALA A 33 -25.89 -15.80 11.58
CA ALA A 33 -24.60 -16.34 11.19
C ALA A 33 -24.84 -17.71 10.53
N GLY A 34 -24.42 -17.85 9.26
CA GLY A 34 -24.43 -19.14 8.57
C GLY A 34 -23.65 -20.17 9.39
N GLU A 35 -23.85 -21.46 9.11
CA GLU A 35 -23.06 -22.52 9.73
C GLU A 35 -21.56 -22.23 9.53
N ALA A 36 -20.81 -22.13 10.63
CA ALA A 36 -19.38 -21.87 10.60
C ALA A 36 -18.62 -23.14 10.16
N VAL A 37 -17.76 -23.00 9.17
CA VAL A 37 -16.95 -24.10 8.61
C VAL A 37 -15.48 -23.69 8.59
N VAL A 38 -14.60 -24.61 8.96
CA VAL A 38 -13.14 -24.41 8.86
C VAL A 38 -12.61 -25.12 7.62
N VAL A 39 -11.81 -24.42 6.87
CA VAL A 39 -11.00 -24.93 5.75
C VAL A 39 -9.54 -24.83 6.18
N ASN A 40 -8.79 -25.94 6.15
CA ASN A 40 -7.38 -25.94 6.50
C ASN A 40 -6.53 -25.91 5.21
N ALA A 41 -5.64 -24.93 5.09
CA ALA A 41 -4.80 -24.78 3.90
C ALA A 41 -3.87 -25.99 3.64
N LEU A 42 -3.51 -26.72 4.70
CA LEU A 42 -2.68 -27.93 4.57
C LEU A 42 -3.41 -29.05 3.81
N ASP A 43 -4.74 -29.12 3.88
CA ASP A 43 -5.54 -30.13 3.16
C ASP A 43 -5.48 -29.93 1.63
N TYR A 44 -5.03 -28.75 1.19
CA TYR A 44 -4.84 -28.38 -0.22
C TYR A 44 -3.37 -28.42 -0.65
N GLY A 45 -2.47 -28.77 0.27
CA GLY A 45 -1.04 -28.95 0.01
C GLY A 45 -0.19 -27.71 0.30
N ALA A 46 -0.69 -26.74 1.07
CA ALA A 46 0.15 -25.65 1.55
C ALA A 46 1.23 -26.17 2.50
N ASP A 47 2.46 -25.71 2.35
CA ASP A 47 3.61 -26.17 3.12
C ASP A 47 4.03 -25.13 4.19
N PRO A 48 3.78 -25.40 5.48
CA PRO A 48 4.11 -24.50 6.56
C PRO A 48 5.62 -24.46 6.90
N THR A 49 6.43 -25.30 6.25
CA THR A 49 7.87 -25.39 6.52
C THR A 49 8.70 -24.45 5.66
N GLY A 50 8.09 -23.83 4.63
CA GLY A 50 8.77 -22.97 3.66
C GLY A 50 9.63 -23.75 2.64
N ALA A 51 9.59 -25.07 2.63
CA ALA A 51 10.39 -25.86 1.72
C ALA A 51 9.82 -25.94 0.31
N ALA A 52 8.51 -25.74 0.15
CA ALA A 52 7.80 -25.82 -1.12
C ALA A 52 6.96 -24.58 -1.43
N ASP A 53 6.68 -24.38 -2.73
CA ASP A 53 5.77 -23.33 -3.20
C ASP A 53 4.32 -23.64 -2.77
N SER A 54 3.75 -22.77 -1.95
CA SER A 54 2.37 -22.87 -1.45
C SER A 54 1.37 -22.10 -2.31
N THR A 55 1.78 -21.39 -3.36
CA THR A 55 0.94 -20.48 -4.14
C THR A 55 -0.34 -21.16 -4.64
N VAL A 56 -0.20 -22.26 -5.36
CA VAL A 56 -1.36 -22.98 -5.94
C VAL A 56 -2.21 -23.65 -4.86
N ALA A 57 -1.61 -24.11 -3.77
CA ALA A 57 -2.33 -24.71 -2.66
C ALA A 57 -3.22 -23.68 -1.95
N ILE A 58 -2.70 -22.46 -1.73
CA ILE A 58 -3.47 -21.34 -1.16
C ILE A 58 -4.62 -20.93 -2.07
N GLN A 59 -4.40 -20.88 -3.39
CA GLN A 59 -5.47 -20.59 -4.37
C GLN A 59 -6.60 -21.60 -4.27
N LYS A 60 -6.28 -22.88 -4.24
CA LYS A 60 -7.28 -23.96 -4.10
C LYS A 60 -8.04 -23.90 -2.77
N ALA A 61 -7.36 -23.55 -1.68
CA ALA A 61 -7.99 -23.38 -0.38
C ALA A 61 -9.00 -22.21 -0.38
N LEU A 62 -8.64 -21.09 -1.01
CA LEU A 62 -9.54 -19.95 -1.21
C LEU A 62 -10.73 -20.31 -2.12
N GLU A 63 -10.51 -21.03 -3.22
CA GLU A 63 -11.59 -21.53 -4.08
C GLU A 63 -12.56 -22.46 -3.33
N ALA A 64 -12.04 -23.32 -2.46
CA ALA A 64 -12.86 -24.19 -1.62
C ALA A 64 -13.65 -23.39 -0.57
N ALA A 65 -13.05 -22.40 0.04
CA ALA A 65 -13.72 -21.47 0.93
C ALA A 65 -14.88 -20.76 0.21
N LYS A 66 -14.61 -20.23 -0.99
CA LYS A 66 -15.63 -19.55 -1.82
C LYS A 66 -16.81 -20.47 -2.15
N ALA A 67 -16.55 -21.72 -2.49
CA ALA A 67 -17.60 -22.68 -2.78
C ALA A 67 -18.51 -22.97 -1.57
N LEU A 68 -18.00 -22.87 -0.34
CA LEU A 68 -18.77 -22.99 0.90
C LEU A 68 -19.57 -21.71 1.20
N GLU A 69 -18.96 -20.54 0.98
CA GLU A 69 -19.65 -19.25 1.10
C GLU A 69 -20.85 -19.15 0.15
N ASP A 70 -20.71 -19.63 -1.07
CA ASP A 70 -21.79 -19.68 -2.08
C ASP A 70 -22.97 -20.59 -1.65
N GLN A 71 -22.75 -21.46 -0.65
CA GLN A 71 -23.78 -22.25 0.03
C GLN A 71 -24.33 -21.55 1.28
N GLY A 72 -23.95 -20.30 1.54
CA GLY A 72 -24.40 -19.52 2.70
C GLY A 72 -23.65 -19.83 4.00
N LYS A 73 -22.47 -20.46 3.94
CA LYS A 73 -21.63 -20.73 5.11
C LYS A 73 -20.79 -19.51 5.48
N THR A 74 -20.43 -19.40 6.74
CA THR A 74 -19.34 -18.54 7.21
C THR A 74 -18.07 -19.37 7.29
N VAL A 75 -17.00 -18.95 6.62
CA VAL A 75 -15.81 -19.78 6.46
C VAL A 75 -14.62 -19.16 7.20
N THR A 76 -13.89 -20.00 7.93
CA THR A 76 -12.54 -19.67 8.41
C THR A 76 -11.53 -20.50 7.62
N LEU A 77 -10.68 -19.85 6.85
CA LEU A 77 -9.53 -20.45 6.21
C LEU A 77 -8.33 -20.34 7.14
N GLU A 78 -7.89 -21.46 7.69
CA GLU A 78 -6.78 -21.54 8.62
C GLU A 78 -5.46 -21.88 7.94
N PHE A 79 -4.42 -21.16 8.36
CA PHE A 79 -3.03 -21.44 8.04
C PHE A 79 -2.30 -21.81 9.34
N PRO A 80 -2.15 -23.11 9.67
CA PRO A 80 -1.36 -23.53 10.81
C PRO A 80 0.01 -22.86 10.84
N ARG A 81 0.41 -22.43 12.02
CA ARG A 81 1.62 -21.61 12.19
C ARG A 81 2.82 -22.17 11.44
N GLY A 82 3.38 -21.35 10.55
CA GLY A 82 4.53 -21.70 9.72
C GLY A 82 4.99 -20.56 8.84
N GLU A 83 5.84 -20.88 7.88
CA GLU A 83 6.27 -19.97 6.83
C GLU A 83 5.80 -20.53 5.49
N TYR A 84 4.98 -19.78 4.76
CA TYR A 84 4.40 -20.18 3.48
C TYR A 84 5.00 -19.35 2.37
N HIS A 85 5.66 -20.00 1.42
CA HIS A 85 6.29 -19.34 0.29
C HIS A 85 5.31 -19.19 -0.87
N ILE A 86 5.22 -17.96 -1.41
CA ILE A 86 4.33 -17.58 -2.51
C ILE A 86 5.19 -17.03 -3.65
N TYR A 87 5.15 -17.71 -4.79
CA TYR A 87 5.98 -17.39 -5.94
C TYR A 87 5.19 -16.68 -7.04
N LYS A 88 5.79 -15.61 -7.58
CA LYS A 88 5.21 -14.83 -8.66
C LYS A 88 4.82 -15.66 -9.88
N ASP A 89 5.58 -16.74 -10.17
CA ASP A 89 5.35 -17.59 -11.33
C ASP A 89 3.95 -18.24 -11.36
N LYS A 90 3.36 -18.50 -10.20
CA LYS A 90 2.06 -19.15 -10.04
C LYS A 90 0.99 -18.25 -9.44
N ALA A 91 1.34 -17.02 -9.10
CA ALA A 91 0.42 -16.06 -8.54
C ALA A 91 -0.64 -15.63 -9.56
N HIS A 92 -1.80 -15.18 -9.08
CA HIS A 92 -2.87 -14.69 -9.93
C HIS A 92 -2.46 -13.41 -10.66
N THR A 93 -2.98 -13.23 -11.87
CA THR A 93 -2.89 -11.96 -12.60
C THR A 93 -4.28 -11.40 -12.81
N ARG A 94 -4.42 -10.08 -12.62
CA ARG A 94 -5.66 -9.34 -12.85
C ARG A 94 -5.36 -8.00 -13.50
N GLU A 95 -6.29 -7.52 -14.29
CA GLU A 95 -6.27 -6.14 -14.73
C GLU A 95 -6.96 -5.27 -13.68
N TYR A 96 -6.17 -4.54 -12.89
CA TYR A 96 -6.65 -3.61 -11.88
C TYR A 96 -6.00 -2.25 -12.06
N HIS A 97 -6.84 -1.22 -12.00
CA HIS A 97 -6.39 0.16 -11.99
C HIS A 97 -6.40 0.69 -10.55
N THR A 98 -5.21 0.81 -9.99
CA THR A 98 -5.01 1.28 -8.63
C THR A 98 -4.69 2.78 -8.62
N SER A 99 -5.43 3.55 -7.82
CA SER A 99 -5.23 4.99 -7.63
C SER A 99 -3.80 5.29 -7.15
N ASN A 100 -3.29 6.46 -7.50
CA ASN A 100 -1.97 6.96 -7.10
C ASN A 100 -0.78 6.11 -7.59
N THR A 101 -1.03 5.26 -8.57
CA THR A 101 -0.01 4.43 -9.22
C THR A 101 0.01 4.64 -10.73
N ASN A 102 1.02 4.12 -11.41
CA ASN A 102 1.11 4.15 -12.87
C ASN A 102 0.31 3.00 -13.50
N SER A 103 -0.91 2.72 -12.97
CA SER A 103 -1.72 1.58 -13.41
C SER A 103 -2.29 1.73 -14.81
N ILE A 104 -2.41 2.97 -15.33
CA ILE A 104 -2.87 3.18 -16.71
C ILE A 104 -1.89 2.56 -17.70
N GLU A 105 -0.60 2.71 -17.43
CA GLU A 105 0.49 2.14 -18.21
C GLU A 105 0.79 0.68 -17.83
N ASN A 106 0.49 0.30 -16.59
CA ASN A 106 0.76 -1.02 -16.03
C ASN A 106 -0.53 -1.62 -15.44
N PRO A 107 -1.55 -1.97 -16.24
CA PRO A 107 -2.84 -2.43 -15.71
C PRO A 107 -2.78 -3.85 -15.14
N ILE A 108 -1.90 -4.70 -15.64
CA ILE A 108 -1.81 -6.09 -15.20
C ILE A 108 -1.05 -6.18 -13.87
N LYS A 109 -1.72 -6.70 -12.86
CA LYS A 109 -1.15 -6.93 -11.51
C LYS A 109 -0.95 -8.42 -11.27
N THR A 110 0.21 -8.76 -10.70
CA THR A 110 0.46 -10.08 -10.13
C THR A 110 0.18 -10.01 -8.64
N ILE A 111 -0.56 -10.96 -8.09
CA ILE A 111 -1.13 -10.89 -6.74
C ILE A 111 -0.86 -12.19 -5.99
N GLY A 112 -0.21 -12.09 -4.83
CA GLY A 112 0.14 -13.24 -4.00
C GLY A 112 -1.10 -13.87 -3.35
N LEU A 113 -1.79 -13.12 -2.50
CA LEU A 113 -3.05 -13.53 -1.86
C LEU A 113 -4.21 -12.76 -2.50
N LEU A 114 -5.07 -13.45 -3.24
CA LEU A 114 -6.24 -12.84 -3.90
C LEU A 114 -7.54 -13.30 -3.24
N VAL A 115 -8.20 -12.37 -2.54
CA VAL A 115 -9.53 -12.52 -1.94
C VAL A 115 -10.52 -11.74 -2.82
N GLU A 116 -11.11 -12.40 -3.81
CA GLU A 116 -11.96 -11.76 -4.81
C GLU A 116 -13.37 -12.31 -4.79
N GLY A 117 -14.37 -11.46 -4.54
CA GLY A 117 -15.78 -11.81 -4.51
C GLY A 117 -16.20 -12.70 -3.32
N HIS A 118 -15.41 -12.73 -2.26
CA HIS A 118 -15.69 -13.49 -1.05
C HIS A 118 -16.71 -12.79 -0.14
N LYS A 119 -17.46 -13.58 0.64
CA LYS A 119 -18.41 -13.09 1.64
C LYS A 119 -18.33 -13.92 2.92
N ASN A 120 -18.22 -13.25 4.06
CA ASN A 120 -18.15 -13.89 5.37
C ASN A 120 -16.94 -14.83 5.52
N LEU A 121 -15.75 -14.38 5.08
CA LEU A 121 -14.50 -15.12 5.15
C LEU A 121 -13.59 -14.57 6.24
N THR A 122 -13.08 -15.45 7.08
CA THR A 122 -11.94 -15.19 7.94
C THR A 122 -10.71 -15.92 7.40
N ILE A 123 -9.62 -15.20 7.15
CA ILE A 123 -8.30 -15.78 6.92
C ILE A 123 -7.54 -15.69 8.24
N ASP A 124 -7.34 -16.83 8.91
CA ASP A 124 -6.61 -16.92 10.19
C ASP A 124 -5.23 -17.52 9.94
N GLY A 125 -4.22 -16.67 10.00
CA GLY A 125 -2.83 -17.09 9.80
C GLY A 125 -2.17 -17.74 11.00
N GLN A 126 -2.78 -17.72 12.19
CA GLN A 126 -2.26 -18.33 13.43
C GLN A 126 -0.80 -17.93 13.75
N GLY A 127 -0.40 -16.71 13.37
CA GLY A 127 0.97 -16.19 13.52
C GLY A 127 1.93 -16.65 12.44
N SER A 128 1.45 -17.04 11.27
CA SER A 128 2.25 -17.46 10.13
C SER A 128 2.87 -16.27 9.38
N LEU A 129 3.95 -16.55 8.66
CA LEU A 129 4.61 -15.65 7.73
C LEU A 129 4.33 -16.11 6.28
N PHE A 130 3.83 -15.20 5.46
CA PHE A 130 3.77 -15.37 4.01
C PHE A 130 4.97 -14.68 3.37
N MET A 131 5.88 -15.48 2.81
CA MET A 131 7.09 -15.00 2.15
C MET A 131 6.85 -14.87 0.65
N MET A 132 6.90 -13.64 0.16
CA MET A 132 6.69 -13.33 -1.26
C MET A 132 7.99 -13.43 -2.06
N HIS A 133 7.95 -14.10 -3.20
CA HIS A 133 9.06 -14.25 -4.13
C HIS A 133 8.78 -13.53 -5.45
N GLY A 134 9.60 -12.52 -5.74
CA GLY A 134 9.44 -11.63 -6.88
C GLY A 134 8.56 -10.39 -6.58
N ASN A 135 8.60 -9.42 -7.49
CA ASN A 135 7.84 -8.17 -7.38
C ASN A 135 6.36 -8.41 -7.71
N MET A 136 5.50 -8.32 -6.71
CA MET A 136 4.05 -8.51 -6.82
C MET A 136 3.30 -7.73 -5.74
N MET A 137 2.02 -7.55 -5.91
CA MET A 137 1.09 -7.13 -4.87
C MET A 137 0.93 -8.28 -3.87
N ALA A 138 1.20 -8.04 -2.58
CA ALA A 138 1.16 -9.12 -1.58
C ALA A 138 -0.25 -9.65 -1.35
N LEU A 139 -1.23 -8.75 -1.25
CA LEU A 139 -2.63 -9.07 -0.93
C LEU A 139 -3.57 -8.19 -1.75
N ALA A 140 -4.68 -8.78 -2.22
CA ALA A 140 -5.82 -8.02 -2.73
C ALA A 140 -7.12 -8.55 -2.13
N VAL A 141 -7.96 -7.65 -1.61
CA VAL A 141 -9.35 -7.89 -1.19
C VAL A 141 -10.24 -7.08 -2.12
N VAL A 142 -10.94 -7.74 -3.02
CA VAL A 142 -11.64 -7.09 -4.12
C VAL A 142 -13.09 -7.57 -4.21
N HIS A 143 -14.04 -6.64 -4.33
CA HIS A 143 -15.48 -6.91 -4.44
C HIS A 143 -15.98 -7.91 -3.38
N SER A 144 -15.48 -7.77 -2.15
CA SER A 144 -15.69 -8.71 -1.06
C SER A 144 -16.41 -8.05 0.12
N GLU A 145 -17.09 -8.86 0.94
CA GLU A 145 -17.90 -8.34 2.05
C GLU A 145 -17.72 -9.20 3.30
N ASN A 146 -17.63 -8.55 4.49
CA ASN A 146 -17.42 -9.20 5.78
C ASN A 146 -16.15 -10.07 5.80
N ILE A 147 -15.01 -9.46 5.52
CA ILE A 147 -13.71 -10.14 5.45
C ILE A 147 -12.90 -9.85 6.70
N VAL A 148 -12.38 -10.88 7.32
CA VAL A 148 -11.43 -10.78 8.44
C VAL A 148 -10.07 -11.35 8.02
N LEU A 149 -9.05 -10.52 8.09
CA LEU A 149 -7.65 -10.88 7.90
C LEU A 149 -7.00 -10.90 9.28
N LYS A 150 -6.53 -12.07 9.75
CA LYS A 150 -6.19 -12.22 11.16
C LYS A 150 -4.88 -12.95 11.39
N ASP A 151 -4.06 -12.38 12.30
CA ASP A 151 -2.91 -13.02 12.91
C ASP A 151 -1.90 -13.63 11.90
N PHE A 152 -1.43 -12.83 10.94
CA PHE A 152 -0.35 -13.22 10.04
C PHE A 152 0.58 -12.05 9.71
N ALA A 153 1.70 -12.39 9.12
CA ALA A 153 2.65 -11.43 8.57
C ALA A 153 2.92 -11.71 7.09
N TRP A 154 3.38 -10.71 6.36
CA TRP A 154 4.08 -10.94 5.09
C TRP A 154 5.37 -10.16 4.99
N ASP A 155 6.28 -10.72 4.23
CA ASP A 155 7.57 -10.13 3.88
C ASP A 155 7.95 -10.56 2.46
N PHE A 156 9.03 -10.00 1.93
CA PHE A 156 9.58 -10.38 0.63
C PHE A 156 10.95 -11.02 0.82
N ALA A 157 11.20 -12.11 0.10
CA ALA A 157 12.50 -12.79 0.13
C ALA A 157 13.63 -11.83 -0.27
N VAL A 158 13.38 -11.00 -1.27
CA VAL A 158 14.25 -9.87 -1.65
C VAL A 158 13.40 -8.63 -1.87
N PRO A 159 13.43 -7.66 -0.94
CA PRO A 159 12.75 -6.39 -1.11
C PRO A 159 13.22 -5.63 -2.34
N THR A 160 12.28 -4.97 -3.04
CA THR A 160 12.59 -4.20 -4.26
C THR A 160 13.18 -2.81 -3.99
N VAL A 161 13.15 -2.33 -2.75
CA VAL A 161 13.95 -1.21 -2.28
C VAL A 161 15.26 -1.77 -1.75
N THR A 162 16.37 -1.49 -2.41
CA THR A 162 17.68 -1.99 -2.01
C THR A 162 18.40 -1.01 -1.09
N GLU A 163 19.24 -1.52 -0.20
CA GLU A 163 19.84 -0.70 0.85
C GLU A 163 21.35 -0.84 0.91
N LEU A 164 22.00 0.27 1.26
CA LEU A 164 23.45 0.39 1.45
C LEU A 164 23.72 1.06 2.80
N THR A 165 24.51 0.45 3.66
CA THR A 165 24.92 1.05 4.94
C THR A 165 26.36 1.53 4.86
N VAL A 166 26.60 2.79 5.14
CA VAL A 166 27.96 3.37 5.22
C VAL A 166 28.71 2.72 6.38
N THR A 167 29.86 2.12 6.09
CA THR A 167 30.77 1.57 7.09
C THR A 167 31.99 2.45 7.33
N GLU A 168 32.53 3.07 6.26
CA GLU A 168 33.67 3.96 6.31
C GLU A 168 33.59 5.02 5.23
N SER A 169 34.12 6.23 5.50
CA SER A 169 34.25 7.30 4.52
C SER A 169 35.63 7.92 4.57
N GLY A 170 36.25 8.06 3.39
CA GLY A 170 37.50 8.79 3.19
C GLY A 170 37.29 10.07 2.39
N SER A 171 38.39 10.72 2.02
CA SER A 171 38.37 12.00 1.27
C SER A 171 37.76 11.88 -0.14
N ASN A 172 37.81 10.71 -0.74
CA ASN A 172 37.36 10.44 -2.12
C ASN A 172 36.74 9.05 -2.30
N TYR A 173 36.36 8.38 -1.23
CA TYR A 173 35.67 7.10 -1.26
C TYR A 173 34.69 6.96 -0.09
N THR A 174 33.77 6.03 -0.24
CA THR A 174 32.91 5.51 0.83
C THR A 174 32.80 4.00 0.70
N GLU A 175 32.87 3.31 1.81
CA GLU A 175 32.59 1.87 1.90
C GLU A 175 31.17 1.68 2.39
N PHE A 176 30.51 0.71 1.77
CA PHE A 176 29.13 0.36 2.08
C PHE A 176 29.01 -1.14 2.35
N TYR A 177 28.34 -1.48 3.41
CA TYR A 177 27.86 -2.83 3.63
C TYR A 177 26.51 -3.00 2.93
N ILE A 178 26.36 -4.10 2.22
CA ILE A 178 25.11 -4.53 1.58
C ILE A 178 24.52 -5.67 2.43
N PRO A 179 23.31 -5.51 3.03
CA PRO A 179 22.66 -6.60 3.75
C PRO A 179 22.49 -7.87 2.92
N GLU A 180 22.62 -9.02 3.56
CA GLU A 180 22.60 -10.34 2.87
C GLU A 180 21.31 -10.62 2.11
N CYS A 181 20.21 -9.97 2.50
CA CYS A 181 18.92 -10.07 1.79
C CYS A 181 18.89 -9.41 0.41
N PHE A 182 19.97 -8.69 0.02
CA PHE A 182 20.06 -8.03 -1.28
C PHE A 182 21.16 -8.65 -2.14
N PRO A 183 20.85 -9.65 -2.98
CA PRO A 183 21.81 -10.20 -3.93
C PRO A 183 22.32 -9.15 -4.92
N TYR A 184 23.63 -9.10 -5.12
CA TYR A 184 24.26 -8.16 -6.05
C TYR A 184 25.45 -8.78 -6.78
N LYS A 185 25.85 -8.11 -7.85
CA LYS A 185 27.12 -8.37 -8.55
C LYS A 185 27.68 -7.05 -9.11
N ILE A 186 29.01 -6.99 -9.28
CA ILE A 186 29.65 -5.88 -9.99
C ILE A 186 29.99 -6.37 -11.40
N THR A 187 29.44 -5.70 -12.41
CA THR A 187 29.63 -6.05 -13.82
C THR A 187 30.03 -4.79 -14.59
N GLY A 188 31.21 -4.80 -15.21
CA GLY A 188 31.72 -3.65 -15.97
C GLY A 188 31.88 -2.37 -15.12
N GLY A 189 32.16 -2.51 -13.82
CA GLY A 189 32.26 -1.37 -12.89
C GLY A 189 30.91 -0.82 -12.41
N THR A 190 29.80 -1.48 -12.72
CA THR A 190 28.46 -1.12 -12.30
C THR A 190 27.93 -2.14 -11.30
N LEU A 191 27.36 -1.66 -10.20
CA LEU A 191 26.63 -2.50 -9.25
C LEU A 191 25.28 -2.90 -9.86
N VAL A 192 24.99 -4.18 -9.88
CA VAL A 192 23.74 -4.76 -10.37
C VAL A 192 23.09 -5.56 -9.27
N TRP A 193 21.90 -5.14 -8.88
CA TRP A 193 21.03 -5.84 -7.95
C TRP A 193 20.20 -6.89 -8.67
N SER A 194 19.83 -7.94 -7.97
CA SER A 194 18.86 -8.93 -8.47
C SER A 194 17.93 -9.38 -7.36
N SER A 195 16.74 -9.84 -7.73
CA SER A 195 15.91 -10.63 -6.83
C SER A 195 16.50 -12.02 -6.59
N ASP A 196 15.84 -12.81 -5.77
CA ASP A 196 15.92 -14.25 -5.76
C ASP A 196 15.57 -14.84 -7.14
N LEU A 197 15.96 -16.10 -7.34
CA LEU A 197 15.71 -16.78 -8.61
C LEU A 197 14.39 -17.53 -8.59
N SER A 198 13.64 -17.44 -9.67
CA SER A 198 12.48 -18.29 -9.90
C SER A 198 12.89 -19.77 -9.90
N PRO A 199 12.24 -20.62 -9.09
CA PRO A 199 12.51 -22.07 -9.11
C PRO A 199 12.01 -22.74 -10.39
N TYR A 200 11.24 -22.03 -11.23
CA TYR A 200 10.66 -22.53 -12.47
C TYR A 200 11.46 -22.17 -13.70
N THR A 201 12.10 -20.99 -13.71
CA THR A 201 12.87 -20.50 -14.86
C THR A 201 14.38 -20.46 -14.59
N GLY A 202 14.79 -20.41 -13.32
CA GLY A 202 16.19 -20.22 -12.92
C GLY A 202 16.68 -18.76 -13.09
N GLU A 203 15.79 -17.83 -13.46
CA GLU A 203 16.13 -16.42 -13.67
C GLU A 203 15.62 -15.55 -12.53
N ALA A 204 16.26 -14.41 -12.32
CA ALA A 204 15.81 -13.43 -11.35
C ALA A 204 14.49 -12.79 -11.79
N TYR A 205 13.57 -12.55 -10.86
CA TYR A 205 12.29 -11.87 -11.14
C TYR A 205 12.48 -10.42 -11.58
N TRP A 206 13.51 -9.78 -11.06
CA TRP A 206 13.89 -8.43 -11.43
C TRP A 206 15.40 -8.22 -11.27
N THR A 207 15.93 -7.30 -12.06
CA THR A 207 17.29 -6.78 -11.92
C THR A 207 17.27 -5.27 -12.02
N ALA A 208 18.17 -4.61 -11.30
CA ALA A 208 18.33 -3.16 -11.34
C ALA A 208 19.82 -2.78 -11.26
N THR A 209 20.21 -1.70 -11.93
CA THR A 209 21.57 -1.18 -11.81
C THR A 209 21.68 -0.29 -10.56
N GLY A 210 22.88 -0.12 -10.01
CA GLY A 210 23.12 0.71 -8.85
C GLY A 210 22.60 2.13 -8.97
N ASN A 211 22.49 2.65 -10.18
CA ASN A 211 21.98 3.99 -10.46
C ASN A 211 20.51 3.99 -10.90
N HIS A 212 19.70 3.04 -10.47
CA HIS A 212 18.29 2.94 -10.83
C HIS A 212 17.36 3.90 -10.06
N ASN A 213 17.91 4.83 -9.38
CA ASN A 213 17.26 5.73 -8.48
C ASN A 213 16.68 6.94 -9.23
N THR A 214 15.38 6.94 -9.49
CA THR A 214 14.65 8.03 -10.16
C THR A 214 13.76 8.85 -9.22
N TYR A 215 13.50 8.33 -8.03
CA TYR A 215 12.85 9.04 -6.94
C TYR A 215 13.89 9.57 -5.95
N ALA A 216 13.44 10.26 -4.93
CA ALA A 216 14.33 10.69 -3.87
C ALA A 216 15.07 9.51 -3.23
N VAL A 217 16.32 9.71 -2.89
CA VAL A 217 17.03 8.79 -2.00
C VAL A 217 16.55 9.05 -0.59
N ILE A 218 16.04 8.01 0.04
CA ILE A 218 15.72 8.06 1.44
C ILE A 218 16.92 7.54 2.23
N GLY A 219 17.30 8.28 3.26
CA GLY A 219 18.39 7.88 4.14
C GLY A 219 17.93 7.78 5.57
N TYR A 220 18.37 6.75 6.26
CA TYR A 220 18.28 6.66 7.71
C TYR A 220 19.61 7.17 8.29
N HIS A 221 19.55 8.22 9.10
CA HIS A 221 20.71 8.81 9.72
C HIS A 221 20.87 8.32 11.16
N PRO A 222 22.04 7.77 11.55
CA PRO A 222 22.20 7.14 12.86
C PRO A 222 22.08 8.11 14.04
N ASP A 223 22.41 9.40 13.83
CA ASP A 223 22.34 10.41 14.91
C ASP A 223 20.89 10.80 15.24
N ASP A 224 19.97 10.67 14.29
CA ASP A 224 18.59 11.11 14.41
C ASP A 224 17.62 9.95 14.65
N GLU A 225 18.06 8.73 14.36
CA GLU A 225 17.21 7.52 14.35
C GLU A 225 15.94 7.68 13.49
N MET A 226 16.03 8.49 12.43
CA MET A 226 14.92 8.84 11.56
C MET A 226 15.26 8.63 10.10
N ALA A 227 14.29 8.16 9.31
CA ALA A 227 14.36 8.19 7.87
C ALA A 227 14.14 9.63 7.38
N ARG A 228 14.95 10.07 6.43
CA ARG A 228 14.88 11.40 5.79
C ARG A 228 14.96 11.27 4.29
N ASN A 229 14.24 12.15 3.61
CA ASN A 229 14.43 12.34 2.18
C ASN A 229 15.69 13.19 1.94
N PHE A 230 16.71 12.59 1.34
CA PHE A 230 17.96 13.27 0.98
C PHE A 230 17.87 14.00 -0.37
N GLY A 231 16.77 13.85 -1.12
CA GLY A 231 16.64 14.36 -2.48
C GLY A 231 17.34 13.50 -3.53
N THR A 232 17.26 13.92 -4.78
CA THR A 232 17.81 13.15 -5.92
C THR A 232 19.32 13.27 -6.05
N ASP A 233 19.91 14.33 -5.53
CA ASP A 233 21.33 14.68 -5.74
C ASP A 233 22.29 13.95 -4.77
N VAL A 234 21.75 13.24 -3.79
CA VAL A 234 22.51 12.57 -2.72
C VAL A 234 22.61 11.07 -2.95
N SER A 235 22.43 10.61 -4.18
CA SER A 235 22.63 9.19 -4.50
C SER A 235 24.08 8.77 -4.22
N PRO A 236 24.30 7.60 -3.56
CA PRO A 236 25.65 7.09 -3.33
C PRO A 236 26.42 6.80 -4.63
N PHE A 237 25.76 6.84 -5.79
CA PHE A 237 26.40 6.67 -7.10
C PHE A 237 26.67 7.97 -7.84
N THR A 238 26.25 9.12 -7.29
CA THR A 238 26.55 10.43 -7.91
C THR A 238 28.05 10.70 -7.91
N ASN A 239 28.61 11.00 -9.09
CA ASN A 239 30.05 11.21 -9.29
C ASN A 239 30.94 10.00 -8.94
N ALA A 240 30.39 8.78 -8.88
CA ALA A 240 31.17 7.57 -8.74
C ALA A 240 32.09 7.37 -9.94
N THR A 241 33.37 7.05 -9.69
CA THR A 241 34.38 6.78 -10.70
C THR A 241 34.71 5.29 -10.82
N SER A 242 34.55 4.56 -9.72
CA SER A 242 34.69 3.10 -9.70
C SER A 242 33.97 2.49 -8.52
N ILE A 243 33.56 1.23 -8.68
CA ILE A 243 32.98 0.40 -7.62
C ILE A 243 33.84 -0.85 -7.52
N THR A 244 34.27 -1.19 -6.32
CA THR A 244 35.12 -2.36 -6.05
C THR A 244 34.47 -3.21 -4.96
N ASP A 245 34.36 -4.50 -5.17
CA ASP A 245 33.95 -5.47 -4.16
C ASP A 245 35.16 -5.76 -3.24
N LEU A 246 34.98 -5.53 -1.95
CA LEU A 246 35.99 -5.83 -0.94
C LEU A 246 35.79 -7.19 -0.26
N GLY A 247 34.74 -7.92 -0.66
CA GLY A 247 34.30 -9.15 0.00
C GLY A 247 33.45 -8.88 1.26
N ASN A 248 32.86 -9.95 1.81
CA ASN A 248 32.00 -9.88 3.00
C ASN A 248 30.84 -8.88 2.87
N ASN A 249 30.26 -8.79 1.68
CA ASN A 249 29.17 -7.84 1.36
C ASN A 249 29.57 -6.35 1.55
N VAL A 250 30.84 -6.03 1.46
CA VAL A 250 31.32 -4.64 1.50
C VAL A 250 31.81 -4.23 0.13
N ILE A 251 31.32 -3.10 -0.35
CA ILE A 251 31.78 -2.47 -1.56
C ILE A 251 32.43 -1.10 -1.24
N ARG A 252 33.41 -0.71 -2.04
CA ARG A 252 33.97 0.65 -2.02
C ARG A 252 33.58 1.38 -3.28
N ILE A 253 32.99 2.56 -3.14
CA ILE A 253 32.74 3.50 -4.23
C ILE A 253 33.77 4.62 -4.13
N ASN A 254 34.53 4.83 -5.20
CA ASN A 254 35.44 5.97 -5.33
C ASN A 254 34.74 7.09 -6.12
N TYR A 255 35.08 8.33 -5.80
CA TYR A 255 34.42 9.51 -6.34
C TYR A 255 35.38 10.50 -6.97
N SER A 256 34.90 11.27 -7.95
CA SER A 256 35.66 12.38 -8.58
C SER A 256 35.63 13.68 -7.78
N TRP A 257 34.80 13.80 -6.75
CA TRP A 257 34.70 15.03 -5.97
C TRP A 257 35.88 15.18 -5.00
N LYS A 258 36.39 16.39 -4.97
CA LYS A 258 37.40 16.82 -4.02
C LYS A 258 36.73 17.65 -2.95
N ASN A 259 36.77 17.17 -1.70
CA ASN A 259 36.30 17.85 -0.50
C ASN A 259 34.78 18.05 -0.34
N GLY A 260 34.12 17.13 0.33
CA GLY A 260 33.25 17.49 1.43
C GLY A 260 31.81 17.89 1.17
N THR A 261 31.30 17.99 -0.04
CA THR A 261 29.88 18.38 -0.24
C THR A 261 28.87 17.23 -0.04
N GLN A 262 29.30 15.99 0.02
CA GLN A 262 28.45 14.85 0.37
C GLN A 262 28.78 14.20 1.74
N SER A 263 29.77 14.74 2.44
CA SER A 263 30.30 14.12 3.66
C SER A 263 29.34 14.05 4.83
N GLU A 264 28.32 14.90 4.86
CA GLU A 264 27.34 14.86 5.95
C GLU A 264 26.38 13.65 5.87
N HIS A 265 26.12 13.13 4.67
CA HIS A 265 25.26 11.96 4.45
C HIS A 265 26.03 10.64 4.40
N HIS A 266 27.37 10.71 4.20
CA HIS A 266 28.23 9.52 4.13
C HIS A 266 28.90 9.22 5.47
N LYS A 267 28.18 9.38 6.58
CA LYS A 267 28.65 9.02 7.92
C LYS A 267 28.45 7.53 8.17
N PRO A 268 29.39 6.85 8.85
CA PRO A 268 29.19 5.46 9.25
C PRO A 268 27.88 5.27 9.98
N GLY A 269 27.12 4.25 9.58
CA GLY A 269 25.77 3.94 10.08
C GLY A 269 24.65 4.56 9.27
N THR A 270 24.90 5.50 8.33
CA THR A 270 23.86 5.99 7.42
C THR A 270 23.45 4.89 6.47
N VAL A 271 22.15 4.65 6.35
CA VAL A 271 21.56 3.70 5.39
C VAL A 271 20.95 4.49 4.24
N PHE A 272 21.33 4.16 3.02
CA PHE A 272 20.70 4.66 1.81
C PHE A 272 19.73 3.63 1.25
N ALA A 273 18.45 3.98 1.16
CA ALA A 273 17.43 3.19 0.52
C ALA A 273 17.21 3.68 -0.92
N LEU A 274 17.33 2.77 -1.87
CA LEU A 274 17.29 3.06 -3.30
C LEU A 274 15.98 2.55 -3.90
N CYS A 275 15.14 3.48 -4.32
CA CYS A 275 13.86 3.19 -4.95
C CYS A 275 13.98 3.30 -6.48
N GLY A 276 13.63 2.26 -7.20
CA GLY A 276 13.48 2.32 -8.65
C GLY A 276 12.14 2.93 -9.07
N ASN A 277 12.03 3.39 -10.32
CA ASN A 277 10.79 3.98 -10.83
C ASN A 277 9.67 2.97 -11.13
N ALA A 278 9.98 1.68 -11.22
CA ALA A 278 9.00 0.63 -11.45
C ALA A 278 8.10 0.35 -10.23
N HIS A 279 8.42 0.87 -9.05
CA HIS A 279 7.69 0.54 -7.82
C HIS A 279 6.30 1.16 -7.73
N ARG A 280 5.98 2.18 -8.52
CA ARG A 280 4.61 2.72 -8.65
C ARG A 280 3.76 2.01 -9.70
N GLU A 281 4.18 0.88 -10.21
CA GLU A 281 3.38 0.07 -11.14
C GLU A 281 2.15 -0.57 -10.49
N THR A 282 2.17 -0.74 -9.15
CA THR A 282 1.11 -1.39 -8.38
C THR A 282 0.98 -0.79 -6.98
N ALA A 283 -0.13 -1.08 -6.31
CA ALA A 283 -0.21 -1.01 -4.85
C ALA A 283 0.50 -2.21 -4.22
N GLY A 284 1.02 -2.06 -3.01
CA GLY A 284 1.67 -3.15 -2.26
C GLY A 284 0.66 -4.15 -1.71
N ALA A 285 -0.47 -3.65 -1.21
CA ALA A 285 -1.69 -4.38 -0.93
C ALA A 285 -2.90 -3.55 -1.36
N PHE A 286 -4.05 -4.18 -1.63
CA PHE A 286 -5.18 -3.53 -2.25
C PHE A 286 -6.51 -3.98 -1.64
N THR A 287 -7.34 -3.03 -1.22
CA THR A 287 -8.73 -3.26 -0.80
C THR A 287 -9.61 -2.40 -1.69
N TRP A 288 -10.37 -3.02 -2.59
CA TRP A 288 -11.13 -2.33 -3.62
C TRP A 288 -12.58 -2.76 -3.67
N GLU A 289 -13.48 -1.77 -3.67
CA GLU A 289 -14.94 -1.98 -3.73
C GLU A 289 -15.41 -3.11 -2.79
N SER A 290 -14.82 -3.13 -1.59
CA SER A 290 -15.10 -4.12 -0.56
C SER A 290 -15.72 -3.44 0.66
N LYS A 291 -16.51 -4.20 1.41
CA LYS A 291 -17.25 -3.67 2.55
C LYS A 291 -17.00 -4.51 3.80
N ASN A 292 -16.90 -3.81 4.96
CA ASN A 292 -16.70 -4.43 6.27
C ASN A 292 -15.46 -5.35 6.27
N VAL A 293 -14.28 -4.74 6.08
CA VAL A 293 -13.00 -5.44 6.06
C VAL A 293 -12.24 -5.13 7.35
N LEU A 294 -11.90 -6.17 8.10
CA LEU A 294 -11.09 -6.08 9.32
C LEU A 294 -9.73 -6.74 9.08
N ALA A 295 -8.65 -5.98 9.27
CA ALA A 295 -7.32 -6.52 9.45
C ALA A 295 -6.97 -6.46 10.95
N GLU A 296 -6.73 -7.59 11.59
CA GLU A 296 -6.42 -7.69 13.01
C GLU A 296 -5.15 -8.50 13.27
N GLY A 297 -4.18 -7.91 13.94
CA GLY A 297 -2.91 -8.58 14.21
C GLY A 297 -2.07 -8.86 12.96
N VAL A 298 -2.29 -8.12 11.88
CA VAL A 298 -1.54 -8.28 10.62
C VAL A 298 -0.24 -7.47 10.69
N ASN A 299 0.88 -8.11 10.38
CA ASN A 299 2.19 -7.48 10.35
C ASN A 299 2.72 -7.40 8.91
N VAL A 300 3.00 -6.18 8.47
CA VAL A 300 3.54 -5.89 7.15
C VAL A 300 5.02 -5.55 7.30
N HIS A 301 5.89 -6.40 6.80
CA HIS A 301 7.34 -6.20 6.93
C HIS A 301 7.95 -5.52 5.72
N PHE A 302 7.43 -5.78 4.54
CA PHE A 302 7.75 -5.07 3.31
C PHE A 302 6.57 -5.09 2.34
N MET A 303 6.43 -4.04 1.54
CA MET A 303 5.48 -3.94 0.42
C MET A 303 6.21 -3.54 -0.86
N HIS A 304 6.08 -4.38 -1.89
CA HIS A 304 6.40 -3.94 -3.24
C HIS A 304 5.25 -3.09 -3.77
N GLY A 305 5.54 -1.87 -4.20
CA GLY A 305 4.50 -0.97 -4.70
C GLY A 305 4.15 0.16 -3.73
N PHE A 306 3.03 0.80 -3.97
CA PHE A 306 2.71 2.12 -3.43
C PHE A 306 2.31 2.14 -1.94
N GLY A 307 2.02 1.04 -1.33
CA GLY A 307 1.47 0.94 0.04
C GLY A 307 0.21 0.08 0.06
N TRP A 308 -0.47 -0.02 1.18
CA TRP A 308 -1.77 -0.69 1.27
C TRP A 308 -2.87 0.30 0.90
N LEU A 309 -3.40 0.17 -0.30
CA LEU A 309 -4.40 1.07 -0.87
C LEU A 309 -5.82 0.59 -0.56
N ILE A 310 -6.62 1.45 0.05
CA ILE A 310 -8.07 1.31 0.21
C ILE A 310 -8.71 2.18 -0.87
N GLN A 311 -9.38 1.58 -1.84
CA GLN A 311 -9.98 2.28 -2.97
C GLN A 311 -11.48 1.99 -3.05
N MET A 312 -12.32 3.03 -3.00
CA MET A 312 -13.79 2.93 -3.13
C MET A 312 -14.42 1.85 -2.22
N SER A 313 -13.79 1.56 -1.08
CA SER A 313 -14.27 0.58 -0.11
C SER A 313 -14.98 1.24 1.06
N GLU A 314 -15.80 0.50 1.79
CA GLU A 314 -16.65 0.98 2.88
C GLU A 314 -16.36 0.19 4.16
N ASP A 315 -16.25 0.88 5.30
CA ASP A 315 -16.08 0.30 6.63
C ASP A 315 -14.84 -0.62 6.72
N VAL A 316 -13.64 -0.02 6.77
CA VAL A 316 -12.37 -0.75 6.85
C VAL A 316 -11.67 -0.49 8.18
N THR A 317 -11.33 -1.54 8.89
CA THR A 317 -10.67 -1.46 10.20
C THR A 317 -9.30 -2.13 10.18
N TYR A 318 -8.29 -1.43 10.71
CA TYR A 318 -6.98 -1.97 11.03
C TYR A 318 -6.82 -1.93 12.55
N ARG A 319 -6.63 -3.10 13.17
CA ARG A 319 -6.48 -3.24 14.62
C ARG A 319 -5.26 -4.07 14.97
N ASN A 320 -4.44 -3.57 15.90
CA ASN A 320 -3.22 -4.25 16.34
C ASN A 320 -2.27 -4.61 15.18
N CYS A 321 -2.26 -3.82 14.10
CA CYS A 321 -1.43 -4.04 12.93
C CYS A 321 -0.10 -3.29 13.04
N ASN A 322 0.97 -3.90 12.51
CA ASN A 322 2.28 -3.27 12.49
C ASN A 322 2.82 -3.24 11.06
N LEU A 323 3.13 -2.04 10.58
CA LEU A 323 3.84 -1.81 9.33
C LEU A 323 5.28 -1.44 9.71
N MET A 324 6.09 -2.46 9.91
CA MET A 324 7.45 -2.34 10.47
C MET A 324 8.37 -3.42 9.87
N PRO A 325 9.67 -3.12 9.64
CA PRO A 325 10.61 -4.13 9.18
C PRO A 325 10.62 -5.34 10.12
N ARG A 326 10.77 -6.53 9.56
CA ARG A 326 10.90 -7.74 10.38
C ARG A 326 12.23 -7.72 11.13
N PRO A 327 12.26 -7.99 12.43
CA PRO A 327 13.50 -8.07 13.20
C PRO A 327 14.50 -9.04 12.55
N ASN A 328 15.74 -8.61 12.38
CA ASN A 328 16.84 -9.38 11.79
C ASN A 328 16.64 -9.79 10.30
N SER A 329 15.73 -9.16 9.57
CA SER A 329 15.56 -9.39 8.13
C SER A 329 16.74 -8.86 7.29
N GLY A 330 17.45 -7.88 7.81
CA GLY A 330 18.53 -7.19 7.11
C GLY A 330 18.11 -5.91 6.42
N HIS A 331 16.82 -5.71 6.10
CA HIS A 331 16.30 -4.47 5.55
C HIS A 331 15.59 -3.62 6.62
N ILE A 332 15.50 -2.32 6.38
CA ILE A 332 14.81 -1.37 7.26
C ILE A 332 13.59 -0.71 6.61
N THR A 333 13.47 -0.73 5.28
CA THR A 333 12.35 -0.14 4.55
C THR A 333 11.13 -1.05 4.61
N VAL A 334 9.94 -0.47 4.84
CA VAL A 334 8.64 -1.17 4.78
C VAL A 334 7.92 -0.89 3.47
N SER A 335 7.94 0.36 3.02
CA SER A 335 7.34 0.79 1.76
C SER A 335 8.13 1.96 1.18
N PHE A 336 8.28 2.01 -0.14
CA PHE A 336 8.94 3.14 -0.78
C PHE A 336 8.04 4.40 -0.87
N ALA A 337 6.78 4.27 -0.52
CA ALA A 337 5.80 5.35 -0.46
C ALA A 337 4.98 5.23 0.84
N ASP A 338 3.65 5.36 0.75
CA ASP A 338 2.77 5.38 1.91
C ASP A 338 2.70 4.02 2.66
N GLY A 339 2.29 4.08 3.89
CA GLY A 339 1.90 2.89 4.68
C GLY A 339 0.47 2.47 4.34
N LEU A 340 -0.53 3.16 4.90
CA LEU A 340 -1.95 3.02 4.55
C LEU A 340 -2.41 4.22 3.73
N HIS A 341 -3.09 3.95 2.62
CA HIS A 341 -3.58 5.00 1.74
C HIS A 341 -5.04 4.77 1.36
N ALA A 342 -5.92 5.72 1.65
CA ALA A 342 -7.32 5.64 1.25
C ALA A 342 -7.66 6.66 0.17
N SER A 343 -8.26 6.17 -0.92
CA SER A 343 -8.69 6.97 -2.07
C SER A 343 -10.16 6.71 -2.35
N GLY A 344 -11.02 7.69 -2.03
CA GLY A 344 -12.46 7.60 -2.26
C GLY A 344 -13.19 6.58 -1.39
N ALA A 345 -12.67 6.24 -0.22
CA ALA A 345 -13.31 5.33 0.71
C ALA A 345 -14.57 5.95 1.34
N LYS A 346 -15.47 5.11 1.83
CA LYS A 346 -16.75 5.48 2.46
C LYS A 346 -16.87 4.86 3.85
N GLY A 347 -17.90 5.29 4.60
CA GLY A 347 -18.18 4.79 5.94
C GLY A 347 -17.08 5.14 6.93
N GLU A 348 -16.77 4.23 7.84
CA GLU A 348 -15.75 4.43 8.86
C GLU A 348 -14.45 3.74 8.47
N ILE A 349 -13.33 4.47 8.57
CA ILE A 349 -11.99 3.88 8.49
C ILE A 349 -11.36 3.99 9.87
N VAL A 350 -11.13 2.85 10.51
CA VAL A 350 -10.63 2.77 11.88
C VAL A 350 -9.20 2.25 11.90
N ILE A 351 -8.31 2.98 12.57
CA ILE A 351 -6.94 2.54 12.83
C ILE A 351 -6.73 2.56 14.33
N GLU A 352 -6.56 1.38 14.93
CA GLU A 352 -6.52 1.21 16.37
C GLU A 352 -5.31 0.36 16.80
N ASN A 353 -4.50 0.87 17.70
CA ASN A 353 -3.31 0.20 18.25
C ASN A 353 -2.34 -0.29 17.15
N CYS A 354 -2.13 0.51 16.11
CA CYS A 354 -1.24 0.20 15.00
C CYS A 354 0.10 0.94 15.13
N ASN A 355 1.17 0.33 14.64
CA ASN A 355 2.49 0.94 14.60
C ASN A 355 2.98 1.05 13.16
N PHE A 356 3.60 2.19 12.85
CA PHE A 356 4.17 2.48 11.54
C PHE A 356 5.62 2.90 11.70
N SER A 357 6.50 2.35 10.88
CA SER A 357 7.92 2.69 10.88
C SER A 357 8.50 2.54 9.48
N ASN A 358 9.38 3.45 9.10
CA ASN A 358 10.20 3.39 7.88
C ASN A 358 9.40 3.23 6.57
N THR A 359 8.25 3.88 6.50
CA THR A 359 7.61 4.24 5.23
C THR A 359 8.36 5.45 4.65
N HIS A 360 8.51 5.52 3.32
CA HIS A 360 9.24 6.62 2.68
C HIS A 360 8.36 7.82 2.36
N ASP A 361 7.06 7.71 2.57
CA ASP A 361 6.08 8.79 2.46
C ASP A 361 5.11 8.69 3.65
N ASP A 362 3.88 9.16 3.54
CA ASP A 362 2.93 9.23 4.63
C ASP A 362 2.66 7.87 5.28
N PRO A 363 2.80 7.70 6.59
CA PRO A 363 2.39 6.46 7.25
C PRO A 363 0.89 6.20 7.08
N ILE A 364 0.09 7.27 7.03
CA ILE A 364 -1.37 7.24 6.82
C ILE A 364 -1.76 8.44 5.97
N ASN A 365 -2.39 8.18 4.82
CA ASN A 365 -2.88 9.22 3.92
C ASN A 365 -4.31 8.90 3.47
N PHE A 366 -5.27 9.76 3.82
CA PHE A 366 -6.67 9.59 3.47
C PHE A 366 -7.17 10.81 2.71
N HIS A 367 -7.66 10.60 1.51
CA HIS A 367 -8.20 11.69 0.71
C HIS A 367 -9.34 11.24 -0.21
N GLY A 368 -10.18 12.20 -0.58
CA GLY A 368 -11.12 12.05 -1.67
C GLY A 368 -10.44 12.16 -3.02
N THR A 369 -11.11 11.67 -4.05
CA THR A 369 -10.66 11.78 -5.43
C THR A 369 -11.56 12.76 -6.14
N PHE A 370 -10.99 13.88 -6.63
CA PHE A 370 -11.76 14.87 -7.38
C PHE A 370 -11.79 14.54 -8.85
N THR A 371 -12.99 14.63 -9.45
CA THR A 371 -13.15 14.71 -10.89
C THR A 371 -13.55 16.12 -11.28
N ARG A 372 -13.35 16.45 -12.53
CA ARG A 372 -13.77 17.71 -13.12
C ARG A 372 -14.99 17.49 -14.03
N VAL A 373 -15.99 18.37 -13.92
CA VAL A 373 -17.06 18.43 -14.92
C VAL A 373 -16.44 18.87 -16.24
N GLU A 374 -16.43 17.99 -17.22
CA GLU A 374 -15.90 18.26 -18.54
C GLU A 374 -16.99 18.82 -19.45
N ARG A 375 -18.18 18.22 -19.38
CA ARG A 375 -19.30 18.62 -20.23
C ARG A 375 -20.64 18.26 -19.58
N ARG A 376 -21.59 19.19 -19.59
CA ARG A 376 -23.02 18.90 -19.39
C ARG A 376 -23.59 18.34 -20.69
N ILE A 377 -24.22 17.19 -20.64
CA ILE A 377 -24.84 16.52 -21.80
C ILE A 377 -26.31 16.95 -21.93
N ASP A 378 -27.04 16.89 -20.81
CA ASP A 378 -28.41 17.33 -20.68
C ASP A 378 -28.68 17.84 -19.27
N ASP A 379 -29.94 18.05 -18.87
CA ASP A 379 -30.33 18.62 -17.59
C ASP A 379 -30.04 17.69 -16.37
N HIS A 380 -29.72 16.43 -16.61
CA HIS A 380 -29.44 15.44 -15.60
C HIS A 380 -28.10 14.73 -15.80
N THR A 381 -27.38 14.97 -16.91
CA THR A 381 -26.23 14.12 -17.28
C THR A 381 -24.96 14.94 -17.45
N LEU A 382 -23.89 14.47 -16.80
CA LEU A 382 -22.54 15.01 -16.91
C LEU A 382 -21.56 13.98 -17.48
N GLN A 383 -20.59 14.49 -18.23
CA GLN A 383 -19.33 13.83 -18.47
C GLN A 383 -18.30 14.39 -17.49
N LEU A 384 -17.69 13.50 -16.71
CA LEU A 384 -16.68 13.79 -15.70
C LEU A 384 -15.31 13.32 -16.18
N ASN A 385 -14.26 14.06 -15.81
CA ASN A 385 -12.89 13.73 -16.17
C ASN A 385 -12.03 13.60 -14.91
N TYR A 386 -11.24 12.52 -14.83
CA TYR A 386 -10.22 12.32 -13.80
C TYR A 386 -9.07 13.30 -14.01
N ILE A 387 -8.70 14.03 -12.97
CA ILE A 387 -7.73 15.14 -13.09
C ILE A 387 -6.30 14.66 -12.90
N HIS A 388 -6.09 13.81 -11.91
CA HIS A 388 -4.75 13.34 -11.57
C HIS A 388 -4.26 12.31 -12.60
N ASN A 389 -3.00 12.42 -13.01
CA ASN A 389 -2.41 11.53 -14.03
C ASN A 389 -2.31 10.06 -13.58
N GLN A 390 -2.27 9.79 -12.28
CA GLN A 390 -2.26 8.47 -11.68
C GLN A 390 -3.67 8.00 -11.25
N GLN A 391 -4.72 8.52 -11.87
CA GLN A 391 -6.10 8.11 -11.65
C GLN A 391 -6.78 7.83 -12.97
N GLY A 392 -7.54 6.75 -13.02
CA GLY A 392 -8.30 6.32 -14.20
C GLY A 392 -8.42 4.82 -14.28
N GLY A 393 -9.29 4.33 -15.16
CA GLY A 393 -9.53 2.91 -15.39
C GLY A 393 -10.43 2.23 -14.35
N PHE A 394 -10.87 2.94 -13.31
CA PHE A 394 -11.78 2.44 -12.30
C PHE A 394 -13.00 3.36 -12.15
N PRO A 395 -14.19 2.85 -11.80
CA PRO A 395 -15.36 3.68 -11.49
C PRO A 395 -15.08 4.51 -10.23
N GLN A 396 -15.44 5.79 -10.25
CA GLN A 396 -15.36 6.65 -9.05
C GLN A 396 -16.71 6.86 -8.41
N TYR A 397 -17.79 6.73 -9.17
CA TYR A 397 -19.15 6.95 -8.72
C TYR A 397 -20.02 5.75 -9.06
N HIS A 398 -20.92 5.44 -8.12
CA HIS A 398 -21.88 4.35 -8.23
C HIS A 398 -23.31 4.89 -8.07
N VAL A 399 -24.28 4.13 -8.50
CA VAL A 399 -25.70 4.47 -8.32
C VAL A 399 -26.01 4.65 -6.81
N GLY A 400 -26.65 5.75 -6.47
CA GLY A 400 -26.95 6.13 -5.09
C GLY A 400 -25.91 7.02 -4.42
N ASP A 401 -24.72 7.20 -5.02
CA ASP A 401 -23.72 8.15 -4.51
C ASP A 401 -24.22 9.57 -4.56
N LYS A 402 -23.80 10.37 -3.58
CA LYS A 402 -24.14 11.79 -3.48
C LYS A 402 -22.94 12.65 -3.81
N ILE A 403 -23.09 13.57 -4.75
CA ILE A 403 -22.02 14.41 -5.28
C ILE A 403 -22.35 15.87 -5.00
N ALA A 404 -21.39 16.63 -4.47
CA ALA A 404 -21.41 18.07 -4.38
C ALA A 404 -20.47 18.70 -5.41
N PHE A 405 -20.80 19.91 -5.87
CA PHE A 405 -19.98 20.65 -6.83
C PHE A 405 -19.27 21.82 -6.16
N TYR A 406 -17.99 21.95 -6.43
CA TYR A 406 -17.11 22.98 -5.91
C TYR A 406 -16.45 23.74 -7.05
N THR A 407 -16.23 25.04 -6.87
CA THR A 407 -15.43 25.85 -7.79
C THR A 407 -13.95 25.47 -7.63
N ARG A 408 -13.25 25.34 -8.74
CA ARG A 408 -11.85 24.91 -8.74
C ARG A 408 -10.92 25.89 -8.04
N ASP A 409 -11.16 27.19 -8.25
CA ASP A 409 -10.22 28.23 -7.83
C ASP A 409 -10.30 28.52 -6.33
N THR A 410 -11.47 28.40 -5.73
CA THR A 410 -11.69 28.73 -4.31
C THR A 410 -12.01 27.52 -3.44
N LEU A 411 -12.35 26.37 -4.06
CA LEU A 411 -12.89 25.19 -3.39
C LEU A 411 -14.16 25.48 -2.57
N GLU A 412 -14.90 26.53 -2.94
CA GLU A 412 -16.17 26.85 -2.35
C GLU A 412 -17.30 26.11 -3.06
N SER A 413 -18.31 25.70 -2.31
CA SER A 413 -19.52 25.13 -2.88
C SER A 413 -20.19 26.12 -3.82
N SER A 414 -20.58 25.66 -4.99
CA SER A 414 -21.22 26.47 -6.01
C SER A 414 -22.73 26.68 -5.75
N ASP A 415 -23.32 25.92 -4.82
CA ASP A 415 -24.77 25.89 -4.57
C ASP A 415 -25.13 25.47 -3.13
N ASN A 416 -24.41 26.00 -2.14
CA ASN A 416 -24.62 25.74 -0.72
C ASN A 416 -24.56 24.24 -0.35
N GLU A 417 -23.59 23.52 -0.90
CA GLU A 417 -23.35 22.10 -0.63
C GLU A 417 -24.56 21.19 -0.97
N THR A 418 -25.33 21.57 -1.97
CA THR A 418 -26.40 20.73 -2.50
C THR A 418 -25.84 19.40 -2.96
N LEU A 419 -26.45 18.31 -2.52
CA LEU A 419 -26.07 16.96 -2.90
C LEU A 419 -26.95 16.47 -4.07
N TYR A 420 -26.29 15.95 -5.09
CA TYR A 420 -26.92 15.38 -6.27
C TYR A 420 -26.72 13.86 -6.27
N THR A 421 -27.81 13.12 -6.41
CA THR A 421 -27.81 11.66 -6.33
C THR A 421 -27.54 11.05 -7.69
N VAL A 422 -26.57 10.15 -7.78
CA VAL A 422 -26.29 9.39 -8.99
C VAL A 422 -27.43 8.39 -9.24
N ALA A 423 -28.21 8.63 -10.29
CA ALA A 423 -29.30 7.73 -10.71
C ALA A 423 -28.80 6.58 -11.58
N GLU A 424 -27.80 6.86 -12.44
CA GLU A 424 -27.30 5.89 -13.41
C GLU A 424 -25.86 6.21 -13.80
N VAL A 425 -25.02 5.18 -13.93
CA VAL A 425 -23.70 5.26 -14.57
C VAL A 425 -23.84 4.85 -16.01
N LEU A 426 -23.74 5.81 -16.92
CA LEU A 426 -23.95 5.62 -18.37
C LEU A 426 -22.71 5.05 -19.07
N SER A 427 -21.52 5.32 -18.54
CA SER A 427 -20.28 4.69 -19.00
C SER A 427 -19.19 4.79 -17.94
N ASN A 428 -18.45 3.70 -17.74
CA ASN A 428 -17.27 3.63 -16.93
C ASN A 428 -15.99 3.96 -17.71
N PRO A 429 -14.90 4.34 -17.03
CA PRO A 429 -13.59 4.46 -17.65
C PRO A 429 -13.17 3.17 -18.36
N GLY A 430 -12.68 3.27 -19.59
CA GLY A 430 -12.23 2.13 -20.38
C GLY A 430 -13.33 1.23 -20.97
N GLU A 431 -14.58 1.38 -20.53
CA GLU A 431 -15.68 0.57 -21.01
C GLU A 431 -15.98 0.86 -22.50
N ASN A 432 -16.12 -0.21 -23.30
CA ASN A 432 -16.38 -0.12 -24.75
C ASN A 432 -15.38 0.75 -25.53
N GLY A 433 -14.11 0.78 -25.10
CA GLY A 433 -13.05 1.59 -25.72
C GLY A 433 -13.10 3.08 -25.34
N ASN A 434 -13.85 3.44 -24.31
CA ASN A 434 -13.85 4.79 -23.76
C ASN A 434 -12.48 5.16 -23.17
N ASN A 435 -12.24 6.47 -23.04
CA ASN A 435 -11.05 6.96 -22.36
C ASN A 435 -11.04 6.48 -20.89
N LEU A 436 -9.90 5.97 -20.44
CA LEU A 436 -9.68 5.51 -19.07
C LEU A 436 -9.86 6.60 -18.00
N ARG A 437 -9.96 7.86 -18.39
CA ARG A 437 -10.09 9.03 -17.51
C ARG A 437 -11.41 9.74 -17.61
N THR A 438 -12.42 9.16 -18.25
CA THR A 438 -13.75 9.78 -18.38
C THR A 438 -14.84 8.85 -17.90
N MET A 439 -15.85 9.43 -17.28
CA MET A 439 -17.04 8.75 -16.81
C MET A 439 -18.27 9.57 -17.16
N LYS A 440 -19.41 8.93 -17.51
CA LYS A 440 -20.68 9.61 -17.72
C LYS A 440 -21.68 9.16 -16.68
N VAL A 441 -22.29 10.14 -16.01
CA VAL A 441 -23.17 9.93 -14.89
C VAL A 441 -24.46 10.71 -15.09
N ARG A 442 -25.61 10.07 -14.79
CA ARG A 442 -26.93 10.70 -14.72
C ARG A 442 -27.34 10.88 -13.27
N PHE A 443 -27.94 12.00 -12.96
CA PHE A 443 -28.42 12.40 -11.63
C PHE A 443 -29.94 12.35 -11.54
N GLU A 444 -30.48 12.13 -10.36
CA GLU A 444 -31.92 12.20 -10.07
C GLU A 444 -32.41 13.65 -10.20
N GLU A 445 -31.65 14.59 -9.67
CA GLU A 445 -32.00 16.00 -9.62
C GLU A 445 -31.63 16.72 -10.93
N VAL A 446 -32.32 17.83 -11.20
CA VAL A 446 -31.93 18.75 -12.29
C VAL A 446 -30.64 19.46 -11.90
N LEU A 447 -29.66 19.37 -12.77
CA LEU A 447 -28.33 19.97 -12.56
C LEU A 447 -28.39 21.51 -12.64
N PRO A 448 -27.62 22.22 -11.82
CA PRO A 448 -27.62 23.66 -11.77
C PRO A 448 -27.04 24.27 -13.07
N ASN A 449 -27.55 25.47 -13.43
CA ASN A 449 -27.20 26.12 -14.68
C ASN A 449 -25.73 26.55 -14.80
N PHE A 450 -25.00 26.74 -13.69
CA PHE A 450 -23.59 27.11 -13.74
C PHE A 450 -22.69 25.99 -14.31
N LEU A 451 -23.17 24.74 -14.38
CA LEU A 451 -22.46 23.62 -15.02
C LEU A 451 -22.55 23.61 -16.53
N THR A 452 -23.13 24.66 -17.15
CA THR A 452 -23.31 24.77 -18.63
C THR A 452 -22.04 25.21 -19.37
N GLN A 453 -21.02 25.68 -18.69
CA GLN A 453 -19.82 26.18 -19.37
C GLN A 453 -18.92 25.04 -19.86
N THR A 454 -18.80 24.95 -21.17
CA THR A 454 -17.63 24.35 -21.82
C THR A 454 -16.42 25.10 -21.30
N VAL A 455 -15.57 24.42 -20.53
CA VAL A 455 -14.28 25.00 -20.16
C VAL A 455 -13.52 25.17 -21.47
N SER A 456 -13.51 26.39 -22.00
CA SER A 456 -12.60 26.76 -23.08
C SER A 456 -11.19 26.49 -22.57
N ASN A 457 -10.39 25.79 -23.38
CA ASN A 457 -9.01 25.50 -23.19
C ASN A 457 -8.24 26.73 -22.68
N GLY A 458 -8.04 26.79 -21.37
CA GLY A 458 -7.09 27.67 -20.72
C GLY A 458 -5.96 26.80 -20.22
N SER A 459 -4.83 26.92 -20.86
CA SER A 459 -3.52 26.33 -20.58
C SER A 459 -3.17 26.29 -19.09
#